data_1cc7b4e7bc91a9e727d964cd172e2435
#
_entry.id   1cc7b4e7bc91a9e727d964cd172e2435
#
_cell.length_a   1.000
_cell.length_b   1.000
_cell.length_c   1.000
_cell.angle_alpha   90.00
_cell.angle_beta   90.00
_cell.angle_gamma   90.00
#
_symmetry.space_group_name_H-M   'P 1'
#
loop_
_entity.id
_entity.type
_entity.pdbx_description
1 polymer ?
#
loop_
_entity_poly.entity_id
_entity_poly.type
_entity_poly.pdbx_seq_one_letter_code
_entity_poly.pdbx_strand_id
1 'polypeptide(L)'
;LVLLHGWGANGEDLKPLGDRLARECSKTLDVACLEAPERHPDLPGGRQWYGLFPAQWDAVPAAVEQLKAQLQSLSESGLGLERTVVFGFSQGGAMALEGGCALPIAGIISCSGYPHPNWAPRQQHPPVLLMHGSDDPVVRFQAMQSIAAQLQPNQCQTLPFKNGHTIPHETVQP
;
A
#
# COMPACT_ATOMS: atom_id res chain seq x y z
N LEU A 1 -0.59 12.32 -1.23
CA LEU A 1 0.00 11.00 -1.06
C LEU A 1 -0.45 10.40 0.27
N VAL A 2 -1.03 9.22 0.24
CA VAL A 2 -1.40 8.46 1.45
C VAL A 2 -0.45 7.27 1.59
N LEU A 3 0.10 7.09 2.79
CA LEU A 3 1.07 6.04 3.10
C LEU A 3 0.46 5.03 4.08
N LEU A 4 0.58 3.74 3.75
CA LEU A 4 0.08 2.61 4.54
C LEU A 4 1.26 1.74 4.99
N HIS A 5 1.47 1.66 6.30
CA HIS A 5 2.58 0.91 6.90
C HIS A 5 2.36 -0.61 6.85
N GLY A 6 3.43 -1.37 7.06
CA GLY A 6 3.41 -2.82 7.15
C GLY A 6 2.95 -3.34 8.53
N TRP A 7 2.80 -4.65 8.64
CA TRP A 7 2.46 -5.36 9.87
C TRP A 7 3.53 -5.12 10.94
N GLY A 8 3.11 -4.74 12.15
CA GLY A 8 3.98 -4.45 13.30
C GLY A 8 4.61 -3.06 13.30
N ALA A 9 4.49 -2.30 12.21
CA ALA A 9 4.86 -0.89 12.12
C ALA A 9 3.70 0.04 12.53
N ASN A 10 3.86 1.34 12.35
CA ASN A 10 2.82 2.35 12.57
C ASN A 10 2.97 3.51 11.59
N GLY A 11 2.08 4.49 11.63
CA GLY A 11 2.09 5.63 10.71
C GLY A 11 3.35 6.50 10.82
N GLU A 12 3.95 6.62 12.00
CA GLU A 12 5.16 7.42 12.22
C GLU A 12 6.37 6.86 11.45
N ASP A 13 6.44 5.53 11.26
CA ASP A 13 7.55 4.86 10.58
C ASP A 13 7.66 5.27 9.10
N LEU A 14 6.56 5.71 8.47
CA LEU A 14 6.54 6.17 7.09
C LEU A 14 6.66 7.70 6.92
N LYS A 15 6.63 8.47 8.00
CA LYS A 15 6.79 9.94 7.92
C LYS A 15 8.09 10.37 7.24
N PRO A 16 9.26 9.77 7.57
CA PRO A 16 10.51 10.15 6.88
C PRO A 16 10.46 9.93 5.37
N LEU A 17 9.78 8.86 4.91
CA LEU A 17 9.55 8.62 3.49
C LEU A 17 8.64 9.71 2.89
N GLY A 18 7.55 10.00 3.56
CA GLY A 18 6.61 11.05 3.13
C GLY A 18 7.26 12.43 3.02
N ASP A 19 8.02 12.82 4.03
CA ASP A 19 8.76 14.09 4.05
C ASP A 19 9.80 14.18 2.93
N ARG A 20 10.47 13.07 2.64
CA ARG A 20 11.42 12.99 1.53
C ARG A 20 10.71 13.17 0.20
N LEU A 21 9.64 12.42 -0.04
CA LEU A 21 8.86 12.50 -1.27
C LEU A 21 8.28 13.90 -1.48
N ALA A 22 7.77 14.53 -0.43
CA ALA A 22 7.24 15.89 -0.50
C ALA A 22 8.34 16.92 -0.87
N ARG A 23 9.57 16.74 -0.40
CA ARG A 23 10.70 17.62 -0.76
C ARG A 23 11.21 17.39 -2.19
N GLU A 24 11.22 16.15 -2.67
CA GLU A 24 11.77 15.77 -3.97
C GLU A 24 10.74 15.93 -5.10
N CYS A 25 9.45 15.96 -4.78
CA CYS A 25 8.41 16.17 -5.75
C CYS A 25 8.42 17.61 -6.30
N SER A 26 8.36 17.76 -7.62
CA SER A 26 8.31 19.08 -8.28
C SER A 26 7.00 19.83 -8.06
N LYS A 27 5.97 19.15 -7.55
CA LYS A 27 4.65 19.70 -7.20
C LYS A 27 4.44 19.68 -5.69
N THR A 28 3.59 20.55 -5.19
CA THR A 28 3.14 20.48 -3.79
C THR A 28 2.46 19.14 -3.54
N LEU A 29 2.98 18.41 -2.56
CA LEU A 29 2.51 17.10 -2.18
C LEU A 29 2.08 17.11 -0.71
N ASP A 30 0.78 17.00 -0.46
CA ASP A 30 0.25 16.73 0.86
C ASP A 30 0.44 15.26 1.20
N VAL A 31 0.93 14.95 2.40
CA VAL A 31 1.22 13.59 2.83
C VAL A 31 0.40 13.23 4.07
N ALA A 32 -0.27 12.10 4.02
CA ALA A 32 -0.97 11.49 5.15
C ALA A 32 -0.43 10.08 5.38
N CYS A 33 0.07 9.81 6.60
CA CYS A 33 0.44 8.47 7.04
C CYS A 33 -0.71 7.90 7.84
N LEU A 34 -1.44 6.92 7.30
CA LEU A 34 -2.56 6.32 7.99
C LEU A 34 -2.09 5.27 8.99
N GLU A 35 -2.78 5.25 10.12
CA GLU A 35 -2.57 4.29 11.18
C GLU A 35 -3.52 3.11 10.99
N ALA A 36 -3.00 1.88 11.00
CA ALA A 36 -3.83 0.69 10.99
C ALA A 36 -4.68 0.60 12.28
N PRO A 37 -5.93 0.09 12.21
CA PRO A 37 -6.87 0.20 13.32
C PRO A 37 -6.50 -0.66 14.53
N GLU A 38 -5.85 -1.81 14.33
CA GLU A 38 -5.57 -2.76 15.39
C GLU A 38 -4.16 -2.58 15.97
N ARG A 39 -4.05 -2.77 17.28
CA ARG A 39 -2.73 -2.88 17.94
C ARG A 39 -2.09 -4.23 17.61
N HIS A 40 -0.79 -4.22 17.37
CA HIS A 40 -0.05 -5.47 17.24
C HIS A 40 0.00 -6.19 18.60
N PRO A 41 -0.28 -7.50 18.67
CA PRO A 41 -0.36 -8.21 19.96
C PRO A 41 0.96 -8.24 20.73
N ASP A 42 2.08 -8.36 20.02
CA ASP A 42 3.39 -8.61 20.64
C ASP A 42 4.39 -7.44 20.54
N LEU A 43 4.09 -6.41 19.72
CA LEU A 43 4.99 -5.27 19.51
C LEU A 43 4.39 -4.00 20.10
N PRO A 44 4.94 -3.49 21.23
CA PRO A 44 4.50 -2.23 21.81
C PRO A 44 4.62 -1.07 20.81
N GLY A 45 3.52 -0.34 20.58
CA GLY A 45 3.46 0.74 19.59
C GLY A 45 3.22 0.26 18.15
N GLY A 46 3.40 -1.02 17.87
CA GLY A 46 3.09 -1.61 16.56
C GLY A 46 1.59 -1.72 16.29
N ARG A 47 1.25 -1.71 15.03
CA ARG A 47 -0.13 -1.78 14.52
C ARG A 47 -0.24 -2.84 13.42
N GLN A 48 -1.47 -3.20 13.09
CA GLN A 48 -1.78 -4.14 12.01
C GLN A 48 -3.14 -3.80 11.39
N TRP A 49 -3.28 -4.06 10.10
CA TRP A 49 -4.56 -3.89 9.38
C TRP A 49 -5.51 -5.04 9.73
N TYR A 50 -4.97 -6.22 9.91
CA TYR A 50 -5.63 -7.44 10.37
C TYR A 50 -4.55 -8.39 10.92
N GLY A 51 -4.95 -9.38 11.73
CA GLY A 51 -4.01 -10.38 12.27
C GLY A 51 -3.38 -11.22 11.16
N LEU A 52 -2.05 -11.39 11.22
CA LEU A 52 -1.29 -12.10 10.19
C LEU A 52 -0.71 -13.43 10.67
N PHE A 53 -0.45 -13.57 11.95
CA PHE A 53 0.05 -14.82 12.56
C PHE A 53 -0.74 -15.17 13.83
N PRO A 54 -1.77 -16.09 13.71
CA PRO A 54 -2.26 -16.72 12.48
C PRO A 54 -3.00 -15.73 11.56
N ALA A 55 -2.99 -15.98 10.26
CA ALA A 55 -3.64 -15.10 9.29
C ALA A 55 -5.18 -15.11 9.46
N GLN A 56 -5.75 -13.93 9.69
CA GLN A 56 -7.19 -13.70 9.86
C GLN A 56 -7.80 -13.16 8.57
N TRP A 57 -7.82 -13.98 7.52
CA TRP A 57 -8.31 -13.57 6.20
C TRP A 57 -9.78 -13.13 6.18
N ASP A 58 -10.59 -13.63 7.08
CA ASP A 58 -11.98 -13.25 7.29
C ASP A 58 -12.14 -11.81 7.83
N ALA A 59 -11.11 -11.23 8.43
CA ALA A 59 -11.09 -9.83 8.86
C ALA A 59 -10.76 -8.84 7.74
N VAL A 60 -10.17 -9.31 6.63
CA VAL A 60 -9.72 -8.45 5.51
C VAL A 60 -10.84 -7.59 4.93
N PRO A 61 -12.05 -8.10 4.63
CA PRO A 61 -13.11 -7.27 4.07
C PRO A 61 -13.48 -6.07 4.96
N ALA A 62 -13.55 -6.27 6.27
CA ALA A 62 -13.84 -5.19 7.22
C ALA A 62 -12.69 -4.17 7.28
N ALA A 63 -11.44 -4.62 7.28
CA ALA A 63 -10.26 -3.74 7.25
C ALA A 63 -10.22 -2.90 5.97
N VAL A 64 -10.55 -3.49 4.82
CA VAL A 64 -10.62 -2.80 3.53
C VAL A 64 -11.72 -1.73 3.53
N GLU A 65 -12.91 -2.02 4.06
CA GLU A 65 -13.97 -1.02 4.16
C GLU A 65 -13.59 0.14 5.09
N GLN A 66 -12.89 -0.13 6.20
CA GLN A 66 -12.36 0.91 7.08
C GLN A 66 -11.32 1.79 6.37
N LEU A 67 -10.39 1.20 5.62
CA LEU A 67 -9.43 1.94 4.82
C LEU A 67 -10.13 2.83 3.79
N LYS A 68 -11.12 2.30 3.07
CA LYS A 68 -11.90 3.06 2.09
C LYS A 68 -12.62 4.26 2.73
N ALA A 69 -13.22 4.06 3.90
CA ALA A 69 -13.86 5.14 4.67
C ALA A 69 -12.84 6.22 5.09
N GLN A 70 -11.64 5.84 5.53
CA GLN A 70 -10.57 6.80 5.84
C GLN A 70 -10.15 7.61 4.60
N LEU A 71 -9.97 6.95 3.45
CA LEU A 71 -9.62 7.63 2.19
C LEU A 71 -10.74 8.59 1.73
N GLN A 72 -11.99 8.20 1.87
CA GLN A 72 -13.15 9.04 1.56
C GLN A 72 -13.23 10.26 2.49
N SER A 73 -12.98 10.09 3.78
CA SER A 73 -12.94 11.20 4.76
C SER A 73 -11.84 12.22 4.44
N LEU A 74 -10.66 11.77 3.99
CA LEU A 74 -9.61 12.67 3.49
C LEU A 74 -10.09 13.46 2.27
N SER A 75 -10.84 12.83 1.38
CA SER A 75 -11.43 13.50 0.22
C SER A 75 -12.41 14.60 0.60
N GLU A 76 -13.24 14.38 1.59
CA GLU A 76 -14.19 15.37 2.11
C GLU A 76 -13.50 16.60 2.72
N SER A 77 -12.26 16.45 3.18
CA SER A 77 -11.43 17.58 3.66
C SER A 77 -10.76 18.40 2.56
N GLY A 78 -11.08 18.14 1.28
CA GLY A 78 -10.60 18.90 0.12
C GLY A 78 -9.48 18.24 -0.68
N LEU A 79 -9.04 17.05 -0.27
CA LEU A 79 -8.05 16.24 -0.99
C LEU A 79 -8.79 15.21 -1.85
N GLY A 80 -9.26 15.60 -3.03
CA GLY A 80 -10.05 14.72 -3.91
C GLY A 80 -9.38 13.38 -4.20
N LEU A 81 -10.18 12.30 -4.20
CA LEU A 81 -9.68 10.94 -4.47
C LEU A 81 -8.94 10.85 -5.81
N GLU A 82 -9.44 11.54 -6.84
CA GLU A 82 -8.86 11.60 -8.18
C GLU A 82 -7.46 12.25 -8.22
N ARG A 83 -7.03 12.89 -7.13
CA ARG A 83 -5.69 13.46 -6.93
C ARG A 83 -4.87 12.69 -5.90
N THR A 84 -5.41 11.61 -5.37
CA THR A 84 -4.79 10.83 -4.30
C THR A 84 -4.06 9.62 -4.87
N VAL A 85 -2.78 9.49 -4.53
CA VAL A 85 -1.99 8.27 -4.74
C VAL A 85 -1.86 7.56 -3.39
N VAL A 86 -2.12 6.25 -3.37
CA VAL A 86 -1.95 5.41 -2.19
C VAL A 86 -0.70 4.57 -2.36
N PHE A 87 0.27 4.75 -1.47
CA PHE A 87 1.45 3.91 -1.33
C PHE A 87 1.26 2.96 -0.14
N GLY A 88 1.56 1.69 -0.31
CA GLY A 88 1.57 0.73 0.79
C GLY A 88 2.81 -0.14 0.79
N PHE A 89 3.32 -0.45 1.98
CA PHE A 89 4.42 -1.38 2.18
C PHE A 89 3.92 -2.67 2.83
N SER A 90 4.33 -3.82 2.30
CA SER A 90 4.03 -5.15 2.86
C SER A 90 2.51 -5.36 3.06
N GLN A 91 2.01 -5.54 4.29
CA GLN A 91 0.58 -5.61 4.59
C GLN A 91 -0.16 -4.35 4.09
N GLY A 92 0.42 -3.16 4.27
CA GLY A 92 -0.10 -1.91 3.69
C GLY A 92 -0.15 -1.93 2.17
N GLY A 93 0.79 -2.64 1.51
CA GLY A 93 0.80 -2.85 0.06
C GLY A 93 -0.37 -3.72 -0.42
N ALA A 94 -0.70 -4.77 0.35
CA ALA A 94 -1.88 -5.60 0.09
C ALA A 94 -3.18 -4.79 0.28
N MET A 95 -3.26 -4.00 1.34
CA MET A 95 -4.39 -3.09 1.62
C MET A 95 -4.56 -2.02 0.54
N ALA A 96 -3.46 -1.42 0.07
CA ALA A 96 -3.46 -0.41 -1.00
C ALA A 96 -4.04 -0.98 -2.30
N LEU A 97 -3.68 -2.21 -2.65
CA LEU A 97 -4.22 -2.90 -3.83
C LEU A 97 -5.72 -3.14 -3.71
N GLU A 98 -6.17 -3.75 -2.63
CA GLU A 98 -7.57 -4.14 -2.51
C GLU A 98 -8.48 -2.94 -2.30
N GLY A 99 -8.13 -2.03 -1.39
CA GLY A 99 -8.90 -0.81 -1.15
C GLY A 99 -8.81 0.18 -2.31
N GLY A 100 -7.61 0.39 -2.85
CA GLY A 100 -7.35 1.36 -3.91
C GLY A 100 -7.95 0.97 -5.26
N CYS A 101 -7.88 -0.31 -5.66
CA CYS A 101 -8.50 -0.77 -6.91
C CYS A 101 -10.03 -0.63 -6.92
N ALA A 102 -10.65 -0.43 -5.77
CA ALA A 102 -12.09 -0.22 -5.64
C ALA A 102 -12.52 1.26 -5.70
N LEU A 103 -11.57 2.21 -5.66
CA LEU A 103 -11.82 3.65 -5.56
C LEU A 103 -11.29 4.40 -6.80
N PRO A 104 -11.87 5.57 -7.14
CA PRO A 104 -11.41 6.40 -8.25
C PRO A 104 -10.20 7.28 -7.86
N ILE A 105 -9.12 6.64 -7.35
CA ILE A 105 -7.89 7.35 -6.96
C ILE A 105 -6.95 7.53 -8.16
N ALA A 106 -5.96 8.42 -8.02
CA ALA A 106 -5.01 8.75 -9.08
C ALA A 106 -4.05 7.59 -9.38
N GLY A 107 -3.72 6.77 -8.39
CA GLY A 107 -2.82 5.64 -8.58
C GLY A 107 -2.52 4.88 -7.28
N ILE A 108 -1.93 3.71 -7.44
CA ILE A 108 -1.54 2.82 -6.35
C ILE A 108 -0.06 2.46 -6.52
N ILE A 109 0.69 2.50 -5.43
CA ILE A 109 2.04 1.96 -5.35
C ILE A 109 2.05 0.88 -4.28
N SER A 110 2.27 -0.37 -4.67
CA SER A 110 2.40 -1.49 -3.74
C SER A 110 3.85 -1.96 -3.71
N CYS A 111 4.52 -1.73 -2.59
CA CYS A 111 5.89 -2.17 -2.35
C CYS A 111 5.88 -3.42 -1.47
N SER A 112 6.43 -4.52 -1.98
CA SER A 112 6.46 -5.84 -1.31
C SER A 112 5.09 -6.31 -0.79
N GLY A 113 4.00 -5.92 -1.48
CA GLY A 113 2.65 -6.36 -1.19
C GLY A 113 2.36 -7.78 -1.68
N TYR A 114 1.20 -8.28 -1.32
CA TYR A 114 0.72 -9.60 -1.72
C TYR A 114 -0.79 -9.57 -1.98
N PRO A 115 -1.34 -10.46 -2.82
CA PRO A 115 -2.78 -10.54 -3.03
C PRO A 115 -3.44 -11.24 -1.83
N HIS A 116 -4.57 -10.72 -1.37
CA HIS A 116 -5.40 -11.46 -0.42
C HIS A 116 -6.04 -12.69 -1.08
N PRO A 117 -6.45 -13.71 -0.32
CA PRO A 117 -7.19 -14.83 -0.86
C PRO A 117 -8.43 -14.37 -1.64
N ASN A 118 -8.62 -14.89 -2.84
CA ASN A 118 -9.74 -14.56 -3.73
C ASN A 118 -9.79 -13.07 -4.19
N TRP A 119 -8.70 -12.31 -4.01
CA TRP A 119 -8.65 -10.95 -4.54
C TRP A 119 -8.84 -10.95 -6.06
N ALA A 120 -9.76 -10.15 -6.52
CA ALA A 120 -10.04 -9.93 -7.94
C ALA A 120 -10.28 -8.43 -8.17
N PRO A 121 -9.34 -7.71 -8.80
CA PRO A 121 -9.50 -6.30 -9.06
C PRO A 121 -10.62 -6.07 -10.08
N ARG A 122 -11.26 -4.88 -10.02
CA ARG A 122 -12.20 -4.47 -11.06
C ARG A 122 -11.47 -4.33 -12.40
N GLN A 123 -12.18 -4.56 -13.50
CA GLN A 123 -11.62 -4.33 -14.84
C GLN A 123 -11.16 -2.88 -15.06
N GLN A 124 -11.90 -1.92 -14.50
CA GLN A 124 -11.50 -0.52 -14.46
C GLN A 124 -10.95 -0.22 -13.07
N HIS A 125 -9.65 -0.20 -12.95
CA HIS A 125 -8.93 0.16 -11.74
C HIS A 125 -7.93 1.30 -12.03
N PRO A 126 -7.48 2.05 -11.01
CA PRO A 126 -6.42 3.06 -11.17
C PRO A 126 -5.11 2.45 -11.68
N PRO A 127 -4.20 3.27 -12.22
CA PRO A 127 -2.83 2.85 -12.49
C PRO A 127 -2.15 2.26 -11.26
N VAL A 128 -1.42 1.15 -11.42
CA VAL A 128 -0.73 0.44 -10.34
C VAL A 128 0.76 0.32 -10.66
N LEU A 129 1.60 0.74 -9.73
CA LEU A 129 3.02 0.44 -9.70
C LEU A 129 3.29 -0.64 -8.64
N LEU A 130 3.82 -1.77 -9.06
CA LEU A 130 4.27 -2.85 -8.19
C LEU A 130 5.78 -2.78 -8.03
N MET A 131 6.25 -2.59 -6.81
CA MET A 131 7.68 -2.60 -6.45
C MET A 131 7.96 -3.82 -5.58
N HIS A 132 9.04 -4.57 -5.85
CA HIS A 132 9.32 -5.77 -5.06
C HIS A 132 10.81 -6.13 -5.08
N GLY A 133 11.35 -6.45 -3.90
CA GLY A 133 12.69 -6.97 -3.77
C GLY A 133 12.82 -8.38 -4.34
N SER A 134 13.78 -8.60 -5.24
CA SER A 134 13.99 -9.94 -5.83
C SER A 134 14.42 -10.99 -4.81
N ASP A 135 15.06 -10.55 -3.74
CA ASP A 135 15.60 -11.38 -2.66
C ASP A 135 14.74 -11.30 -1.38
N ASP A 136 13.45 -10.90 -1.50
CA ASP A 136 12.54 -10.73 -0.36
C ASP A 136 12.25 -12.09 0.32
N PRO A 137 12.69 -12.27 1.59
CA PRO A 137 12.50 -13.53 2.31
C PRO A 137 11.14 -13.61 3.03
N VAL A 138 10.41 -12.48 3.13
CA VAL A 138 9.14 -12.38 3.87
C VAL A 138 7.96 -12.56 2.92
N VAL A 139 7.89 -11.73 1.88
CA VAL A 139 6.91 -11.86 0.81
C VAL A 139 7.64 -12.27 -0.46
N ARG A 140 7.43 -13.49 -0.91
CA ARG A 140 8.14 -14.03 -2.07
C ARG A 140 7.86 -13.20 -3.32
N PHE A 141 8.89 -13.00 -4.14
CA PHE A 141 8.83 -12.23 -5.39
C PHE A 141 7.67 -12.65 -6.33
N GLN A 142 7.27 -13.93 -6.29
CA GLN A 142 6.13 -14.46 -7.04
C GLN A 142 4.81 -13.73 -6.72
N ALA A 143 4.68 -13.12 -5.54
CA ALA A 143 3.49 -12.33 -5.18
C ALA A 143 3.28 -11.17 -6.15
N MET A 144 4.35 -10.43 -6.51
CA MET A 144 4.28 -9.35 -7.51
C MET A 144 3.81 -9.89 -8.87
N GLN A 145 4.32 -11.04 -9.31
CA GLN A 145 3.92 -11.66 -10.57
C GLN A 145 2.44 -12.07 -10.55
N SER A 146 1.99 -12.64 -9.43
CA SER A 146 0.59 -13.04 -9.24
C SER A 146 -0.36 -11.84 -9.25
N ILE A 147 0.05 -10.71 -8.65
CA ILE A 147 -0.72 -9.45 -8.68
C ILE A 147 -0.77 -8.92 -10.12
N ALA A 148 0.38 -8.81 -10.79
CA ALA A 148 0.47 -8.28 -12.15
C ALA A 148 -0.39 -9.06 -13.14
N ALA A 149 -0.47 -10.38 -12.98
CA ALA A 149 -1.30 -11.25 -13.84
C ALA A 149 -2.82 -11.01 -13.69
N GLN A 150 -3.26 -10.36 -12.61
CA GLN A 150 -4.68 -10.07 -12.36
C GLN A 150 -5.06 -8.62 -12.77
N LEU A 151 -4.08 -7.76 -12.98
CA LEU A 151 -4.28 -6.36 -13.35
C LEU A 151 -4.31 -6.17 -14.87
N GLN A 152 -4.92 -5.07 -15.31
CA GLN A 152 -4.89 -4.72 -16.73
C GLN A 152 -3.46 -4.34 -17.15
N PRO A 153 -2.87 -4.95 -18.19
CA PRO A 153 -1.48 -4.74 -18.56
C PRO A 153 -1.11 -3.26 -18.87
N ASN A 154 -2.06 -2.51 -19.41
CA ASN A 154 -1.88 -1.08 -19.70
C ASN A 154 -2.03 -0.18 -18.46
N GLN A 155 -2.45 -0.72 -17.33
CA GLN A 155 -2.61 -0.01 -16.06
C GLN A 155 -1.67 -0.56 -14.97
N CYS A 156 -0.76 -1.48 -15.29
CA CYS A 156 0.16 -2.08 -14.35
C CYS A 156 1.61 -1.92 -14.83
N GLN A 157 2.43 -1.35 -13.97
CA GLN A 157 3.88 -1.32 -14.14
C GLN A 157 4.53 -2.12 -13.02
N THR A 158 5.64 -2.80 -13.33
CA THR A 158 6.43 -3.55 -12.35
C THR A 158 7.82 -2.98 -12.26
N LEU A 159 8.32 -2.81 -11.05
CA LEU A 159 9.67 -2.31 -10.75
C LEU A 159 10.35 -3.27 -9.75
N PRO A 160 10.94 -4.37 -10.23
CA PRO A 160 11.76 -5.22 -9.38
C PRO A 160 13.05 -4.52 -9.00
N PHE A 161 13.55 -4.74 -7.78
CA PHE A 161 14.82 -4.22 -7.33
C PHE A 161 15.62 -5.30 -6.58
N LYS A 162 16.94 -5.20 -6.62
CA LYS A 162 17.81 -6.17 -5.97
C LYS A 162 17.99 -5.85 -4.49
N ASN A 163 17.03 -6.28 -3.68
CA ASN A 163 17.06 -6.15 -2.23
C ASN A 163 16.07 -7.14 -1.60
N GLY A 164 16.03 -7.21 -0.25
CA GLY A 164 15.07 -7.97 0.53
C GLY A 164 13.76 -7.24 0.77
N HIS A 165 13.13 -7.51 1.94
CA HIS A 165 11.84 -6.93 2.36
C HIS A 165 12.02 -5.49 2.88
N THR A 166 12.13 -4.52 1.97
CA THR A 166 12.39 -3.12 2.30
C THR A 166 11.81 -2.17 1.27
N ILE A 167 11.74 -0.89 1.59
CA ILE A 167 11.50 0.21 0.67
C ILE A 167 12.88 0.75 0.25
N PRO A 168 13.33 0.52 -0.99
CA PRO A 168 14.66 0.92 -1.41
C PRO A 168 14.77 2.43 -1.60
N HIS A 169 15.90 3.00 -1.15
CA HIS A 169 16.15 4.44 -1.27
C HIS A 169 16.27 4.90 -2.73
N GLU A 170 16.81 4.04 -3.59
CA GLU A 170 17.10 4.37 -5.00
C GLU A 170 15.84 4.43 -5.87
N THR A 171 14.80 3.69 -5.52
CA THR A 171 13.56 3.63 -6.30
C THR A 171 12.57 4.74 -5.96
N VAL A 172 12.90 5.59 -4.99
CA VAL A 172 12.10 6.73 -4.56
C VAL A 172 12.53 8.03 -5.26
N GLN A 173 13.42 7.95 -6.24
CA GLN A 173 13.76 9.10 -7.09
C GLN A 173 12.73 9.27 -8.20
N PRO A 174 12.24 10.51 -8.45
CA PRO A 174 11.30 10.80 -9.53
C PRO A 174 11.87 10.55 -10.90
#